data_27f37fca2c28b9bc7174ab141f43c00d
#
_entry.id   27f37fca2c28b9bc7174ab141f43c00d
#
_cell.length_a   1.000
_cell.length_b   1.000
_cell.length_c   1.000
_cell.angle_alpha   90.00
_cell.angle_beta   90.00
_cell.angle_gamma   90.00
#
_symmetry.space_group_name_H-M   'P 1'
#
loop_
_entity.id
_entity.type
_entity.pdbx_description
1 polymer ?
#
loop_
_entity_poly.entity_id
_entity_poly.type
_entity_poly.pdbx_seq_one_letter_code
_entity_poly.pdbx_strand_id
1 'polypeptide(L)'
;MPTGKNHFATALSPAEVLCAALPGLLLATLCLLPFLNKAFTIDDPFFLLEAQQILKTPLHPMSFDICWQGNETCGVAADIAPNAALMGYALIPAILGNGAEWIAHTEQLVFAWVAILAMAAMAIRLGWSRSHAMFAVLLLVAIPPFLPMASTAMPDTLSLCLTLVGIERLLAWKSERRWWQALIAGLALGMAPYGRPHLVLFLALGAVLLLDNCKISSLRYQIKEWRWRWTPIGIGLLVLATIVLLTHHGEAVLMSSGSNVGMRVLLHNILSYLLYLTIPIPLAVPWAFAHWRRASVLFVAAPLAFVIGARLLLGPTAAPAWALAASFVAAAALADLLLDAWQSREHSRVLLALWILIPLPVIFYGHFPIKFLLPISPAVVLVLLGLSRGVSPRLSMVCGTLLVAAGTAYSYLILEADSRFANLSRTAARELVAPNVAAGETVWFAGQWGFYWYALRAGAQLTRPDGPGPYRGDLLAIPTGLAGSLPTLYRIPNRTLVRTFSDSCACGRTMTSGAGLYTNALGNLLWVWARGPLDRFELWRVY
;
A
#
# COMPACT_ATOMS: atom_id res chain seq x y z
N MET A 1 -23.39 12.18 8.27
CA MET A 1 -23.01 12.29 9.69
C MET A 1 -24.17 12.84 10.49
N PRO A 2 -24.30 12.62 11.81
CA PRO A 2 -25.42 13.14 12.59
C PRO A 2 -25.47 14.66 12.51
N THR A 3 -26.54 15.19 11.95
CA THR A 3 -26.87 16.62 11.95
C THR A 3 -27.44 16.98 13.32
N GLY A 4 -26.59 17.30 14.26
CA GLY A 4 -27.04 17.73 15.59
C GLY A 4 -25.87 17.81 16.54
N LYS A 5 -25.61 19.00 17.05
CA LYS A 5 -24.62 19.40 18.08
C LYS A 5 -23.40 18.49 18.20
N ASN A 6 -22.23 18.98 17.88
CA ASN A 6 -20.92 18.32 17.94
C ASN A 6 -20.68 17.56 19.27
N HIS A 7 -21.25 16.37 19.41
CA HIS A 7 -20.95 15.45 20.50
C HIS A 7 -19.87 14.47 20.00
N PHE A 8 -18.63 14.92 19.92
CA PHE A 8 -17.52 13.96 19.97
C PHE A 8 -17.61 13.24 21.33
N ALA A 9 -17.66 11.91 21.31
CA ALA A 9 -17.71 11.14 22.55
C ALA A 9 -16.50 11.49 23.43
N THR A 10 -16.73 11.91 24.66
CA THR A 10 -15.70 12.50 25.53
C THR A 10 -14.64 11.49 25.97
N ALA A 11 -15.00 10.30 26.33
CA ALA A 11 -14.05 9.23 26.65
C ALA A 11 -14.55 7.89 26.13
N LEU A 12 -13.71 7.17 25.39
CA LEU A 12 -14.04 5.83 24.92
C LEU A 12 -13.63 4.78 25.97
N SER A 13 -14.52 3.85 26.27
CA SER A 13 -14.15 2.66 27.01
C SER A 13 -13.30 1.74 26.15
N PRO A 14 -12.12 1.26 26.63
CA PRO A 14 -11.32 0.27 25.93
C PRO A 14 -12.11 -0.99 25.55
N ALA A 15 -13.02 -1.45 26.41
CA ALA A 15 -13.89 -2.59 26.15
C ALA A 15 -14.86 -2.33 24.98
N GLU A 16 -15.40 -1.13 24.87
CA GLU A 16 -16.27 -0.75 23.75
C GLU A 16 -15.54 -0.77 22.41
N VAL A 17 -14.33 -0.21 22.37
CA VAL A 17 -13.47 -0.23 21.18
C VAL A 17 -13.09 -1.67 20.82
N LEU A 18 -12.65 -2.48 21.79
CA LEU A 18 -12.29 -3.87 21.56
C LEU A 18 -13.47 -4.69 21.03
N CYS A 19 -14.64 -4.53 21.62
CA CYS A 19 -15.83 -5.22 21.14
C CYS A 19 -16.22 -4.80 19.71
N ALA A 20 -16.05 -3.53 19.36
CA ALA A 20 -16.30 -3.07 17.98
C ALA A 20 -15.23 -3.56 16.99
N ALA A 21 -13.98 -3.68 17.41
CA ALA A 21 -12.87 -4.13 16.57
C ALA A 21 -12.83 -5.66 16.40
N LEU A 22 -13.36 -6.42 17.34
CA LEU A 22 -13.20 -7.89 17.43
C LEU A 22 -13.54 -8.63 16.13
N PRO A 23 -14.65 -8.35 15.41
CA PRO A 23 -14.94 -9.05 14.16
C PRO A 23 -13.88 -8.80 13.09
N GLY A 24 -13.36 -7.57 12.97
CA GLY A 24 -12.28 -7.24 12.04
C GLY A 24 -10.95 -7.89 12.43
N LEU A 25 -10.61 -7.93 13.71
CA LEU A 25 -9.41 -8.61 14.23
C LEU A 25 -9.46 -10.11 13.92
N LEU A 26 -10.59 -10.76 14.17
CA LEU A 26 -10.78 -12.18 13.86
C LEU A 26 -10.69 -12.45 12.37
N LEU A 27 -11.38 -11.65 11.54
CA LEU A 27 -11.36 -11.81 10.09
C LEU A 27 -9.93 -11.65 9.53
N ALA A 28 -9.21 -10.59 9.91
CA ALA A 28 -7.84 -10.36 9.47
C ALA A 28 -6.92 -11.50 9.91
N THR A 29 -7.02 -11.95 11.17
CA THR A 29 -6.20 -13.05 11.70
C THR A 29 -6.46 -14.35 10.95
N LEU A 30 -7.72 -14.74 10.77
CA LEU A 30 -8.08 -15.98 10.05
C LEU A 30 -7.58 -15.96 8.60
N CYS A 31 -7.64 -14.80 7.93
CA CYS A 31 -7.17 -14.69 6.55
C CYS A 31 -5.65 -14.66 6.44
N LEU A 32 -4.92 -14.05 7.39
CA LEU A 32 -3.48 -13.84 7.30
C LEU A 32 -2.64 -14.96 7.94
N LEU A 33 -3.18 -15.65 8.95
CA LEU A 33 -2.47 -16.70 9.67
C LEU A 33 -1.86 -17.80 8.77
N PRO A 34 -2.56 -18.29 7.70
CA PRO A 34 -1.99 -19.28 6.79
C PRO A 34 -0.79 -18.77 5.99
N PHE A 35 -0.60 -17.45 5.90
CA PHE A 35 0.42 -16.81 5.08
C PHE A 35 1.61 -16.24 5.87
N LEU A 36 1.71 -16.53 7.17
CA LEU A 36 2.86 -16.06 7.96
C LEU A 36 4.20 -16.56 7.43
N ASN A 37 4.24 -17.74 6.79
CA ASN A 37 5.43 -18.28 6.15
C ASN A 37 5.49 -18.02 4.63
N LYS A 38 4.72 -17.06 4.11
CA LYS A 38 4.84 -16.60 2.73
C LYS A 38 6.26 -16.11 2.47
N ALA A 39 6.82 -16.46 1.33
CA ALA A 39 8.15 -15.97 0.95
C ALA A 39 8.15 -14.45 0.76
N PHE A 40 9.29 -13.82 1.01
CA PHE A 40 9.52 -12.42 0.69
C PHE A 40 9.43 -12.19 -0.82
N THR A 41 8.83 -11.08 -1.22
CA THR A 41 8.56 -10.79 -2.63
C THR A 41 8.74 -9.31 -2.94
N ILE A 42 8.88 -8.98 -4.21
CA ILE A 42 9.00 -7.60 -4.71
C ILE A 42 10.01 -6.80 -3.86
N ASP A 43 9.58 -5.74 -3.17
CA ASP A 43 10.45 -4.85 -2.42
C ASP A 43 10.78 -5.35 -0.99
N ASP A 44 10.18 -6.45 -0.51
CA ASP A 44 10.48 -6.99 0.84
C ASP A 44 11.98 -7.17 1.09
N PRO A 45 12.77 -7.76 0.16
CA PRO A 45 14.22 -7.92 0.33
C PRO A 45 14.96 -6.60 0.53
N PHE A 46 14.51 -5.54 -0.10
CA PHE A 46 15.13 -4.22 0.04
C PHE A 46 15.03 -3.74 1.49
N PHE A 47 13.86 -3.81 2.11
CA PHE A 47 13.64 -3.41 3.51
C PHE A 47 14.35 -4.33 4.50
N LEU A 48 14.54 -5.62 4.17
CA LEU A 48 15.36 -6.53 4.99
C LEU A 48 16.84 -6.15 4.93
N LEU A 49 17.37 -5.76 3.78
CA LEU A 49 18.74 -5.25 3.65
C LEU A 49 18.92 -3.92 4.38
N GLU A 50 17.92 -3.03 4.34
CA GLU A 50 17.91 -1.82 5.19
C GLU A 50 18.00 -2.18 6.68
N ALA A 51 17.19 -3.14 7.15
CA ALA A 51 17.22 -3.59 8.54
C ALA A 51 18.59 -4.16 8.93
N GLN A 52 19.25 -4.91 8.05
CA GLN A 52 20.62 -5.38 8.26
C GLN A 52 21.62 -4.21 8.35
N GLN A 53 21.45 -3.20 7.50
CA GLN A 53 22.31 -2.01 7.51
C GLN A 53 22.08 -1.15 8.76
N ILE A 54 20.84 -0.99 9.21
CA ILE A 54 20.49 -0.27 10.44
C ILE A 54 21.19 -0.87 11.67
N LEU A 55 21.30 -2.19 11.75
CA LEU A 55 22.06 -2.85 12.82
C LEU A 55 23.55 -2.50 12.83
N LYS A 56 24.13 -2.11 11.68
CA LYS A 56 25.53 -1.69 11.55
C LYS A 56 25.68 -0.18 11.73
N THR A 57 24.84 0.60 11.08
CA THR A 57 24.86 2.07 11.04
C THR A 57 23.46 2.61 11.16
N PRO A 58 22.92 2.78 12.39
CA PRO A 58 21.51 3.14 12.61
C PRO A 58 21.04 4.42 11.93
N LEU A 59 21.89 5.41 11.75
CA LEU A 59 21.54 6.69 11.14
C LEU A 59 21.70 6.70 9.60
N HIS A 60 22.27 5.63 9.02
CA HIS A 60 22.52 5.52 7.58
C HIS A 60 21.90 4.22 7.02
N PRO A 61 20.57 4.07 7.06
CA PRO A 61 19.87 2.81 6.72
C PRO A 61 20.07 2.40 5.26
N MET A 62 20.36 3.33 4.36
CA MET A 62 20.51 3.09 2.92
C MET A 62 21.95 3.13 2.44
N SER A 63 22.94 3.07 3.34
CA SER A 63 24.37 3.07 3.01
C SER A 63 24.92 1.66 2.71
N PHE A 64 24.17 0.84 2.00
CA PHE A 64 24.59 -0.48 1.54
C PHE A 64 24.58 -0.56 0.02
N ASP A 65 25.44 -1.40 -0.52
CA ASP A 65 25.50 -1.66 -1.95
C ASP A 65 24.43 -2.64 -2.39
N ILE A 66 23.75 -2.32 -3.49
CA ILE A 66 22.72 -3.15 -4.09
C ILE A 66 22.79 -3.10 -5.62
N CYS A 67 22.43 -4.20 -6.28
CA CYS A 67 22.09 -4.20 -7.69
C CYS A 67 20.57 -4.47 -7.79
N TRP A 68 19.82 -3.51 -8.29
CA TRP A 68 18.35 -3.59 -8.37
C TRP A 68 17.88 -3.41 -9.80
N GLN A 69 16.62 -3.71 -10.09
CA GLN A 69 16.04 -3.61 -11.42
C GLN A 69 16.81 -4.38 -12.51
N GLY A 70 17.10 -5.64 -12.23
CA GLY A 70 17.71 -6.54 -13.20
C GLY A 70 19.23 -6.47 -13.30
N ASN A 71 19.92 -5.97 -12.29
CA ASN A 71 21.38 -5.83 -12.20
C ASN A 71 21.99 -4.90 -13.26
N GLU A 72 21.19 -4.05 -13.89
CA GLU A 72 21.70 -3.03 -14.82
C GLU A 72 22.28 -1.84 -14.08
N THR A 73 21.74 -1.54 -12.91
CA THR A 73 22.17 -0.46 -12.03
C THR A 73 22.61 -1.01 -10.69
N CYS A 74 23.89 -0.84 -10.38
CA CYS A 74 24.48 -1.21 -9.09
C CYS A 74 25.10 0.02 -8.43
N GLY A 75 25.05 0.11 -7.11
CA GLY A 75 25.63 1.20 -6.33
C GLY A 75 25.03 1.26 -4.94
N VAL A 76 25.18 2.40 -4.29
CA VAL A 76 24.60 2.64 -2.97
C VAL A 76 23.08 2.68 -3.07
N ALA A 77 22.39 2.03 -2.16
CA ALA A 77 20.93 1.90 -2.18
C ALA A 77 20.22 3.26 -2.23
N ALA A 78 20.76 4.27 -1.56
CA ALA A 78 20.23 5.64 -1.58
C ALA A 78 20.14 6.24 -2.99
N ASP A 79 21.08 5.89 -3.88
CA ASP A 79 21.16 6.43 -5.25
C ASP A 79 20.37 5.58 -6.24
N ILE A 80 20.33 4.26 -6.01
CA ILE A 80 19.76 3.29 -6.96
C ILE A 80 18.24 3.15 -6.80
N ALA A 81 17.76 3.04 -5.56
CA ALA A 81 16.35 2.83 -5.25
C ALA A 81 16.00 3.56 -3.96
N PRO A 82 16.00 4.91 -3.95
CA PRO A 82 15.68 5.67 -2.75
C PRO A 82 14.29 5.30 -2.25
N ASN A 83 14.23 4.78 -1.03
CA ASN A 83 13.02 4.35 -0.36
C ASN A 83 12.96 4.97 1.04
N ALA A 84 11.77 5.01 1.61
CA ALA A 84 11.61 5.50 2.97
C ALA A 84 11.94 4.38 3.97
N ALA A 85 12.94 4.60 4.81
CA ALA A 85 13.58 3.57 5.64
C ALA A 85 12.78 3.11 6.88
N LEU A 86 11.58 3.62 7.12
CA LEU A 86 10.81 3.27 8.32
C LEU A 86 10.56 1.76 8.46
N MET A 87 10.34 1.10 7.32
CA MET A 87 10.08 -0.34 7.33
C MET A 87 11.33 -1.14 7.71
N GLY A 88 12.52 -0.69 7.33
CA GLY A 88 13.79 -1.30 7.75
C GLY A 88 13.94 -1.32 9.28
N TYR A 89 13.60 -0.22 9.97
CA TYR A 89 13.59 -0.20 11.44
C TYR A 89 12.56 -1.16 12.04
N ALA A 90 11.38 -1.28 11.44
CA ALA A 90 10.34 -2.19 11.90
C ALA A 90 10.76 -3.66 11.73
N LEU A 91 11.55 -4.01 10.72
CA LEU A 91 11.99 -5.39 10.42
C LEU A 91 13.24 -5.85 11.21
N ILE A 92 13.76 -5.03 12.12
CA ILE A 92 14.90 -5.45 12.98
C ILE A 92 14.64 -6.78 13.68
N PRO A 93 13.47 -7.04 14.32
CA PRO A 93 13.20 -8.33 14.96
C PRO A 93 13.26 -9.51 13.97
N ALA A 94 12.78 -9.33 12.74
CA ALA A 94 12.87 -10.37 11.72
C ALA A 94 14.33 -10.69 11.37
N ILE A 95 15.20 -9.68 11.25
CA ILE A 95 16.65 -9.89 11.00
C ILE A 95 17.33 -10.57 12.18
N LEU A 96 17.04 -10.17 13.42
CA LEU A 96 17.54 -10.82 14.63
C LEU A 96 17.04 -12.28 14.73
N GLY A 97 15.85 -12.57 14.21
CA GLY A 97 15.31 -13.91 14.01
C GLY A 97 15.81 -14.63 12.77
N ASN A 98 17.01 -14.32 12.31
CA ASN A 98 17.65 -14.91 11.12
C ASN A 98 16.84 -14.69 9.82
N GLY A 99 16.16 -13.57 9.67
CA GLY A 99 15.38 -13.23 8.48
C GLY A 99 14.19 -14.18 8.26
N ALA A 100 13.56 -14.62 9.34
CA ALA A 100 12.43 -15.54 9.26
C ALA A 100 11.17 -14.81 8.79
N GLU A 101 10.51 -15.36 7.78
CA GLU A 101 9.30 -14.80 7.16
C GLU A 101 8.16 -14.63 8.16
N TRP A 102 7.95 -15.62 9.03
CA TRP A 102 6.86 -15.58 10.00
C TRP A 102 6.99 -14.45 11.02
N ILE A 103 8.21 -14.02 11.36
CA ILE A 103 8.42 -12.87 12.26
C ILE A 103 7.98 -11.59 11.55
N ALA A 104 8.50 -11.33 10.35
CA ALA A 104 8.15 -10.14 9.57
C ALA A 104 6.63 -10.04 9.30
N HIS A 105 6.00 -11.16 8.94
CA HIS A 105 4.56 -11.16 8.69
C HIS A 105 3.71 -11.07 9.96
N THR A 106 4.23 -11.54 11.11
CA THR A 106 3.57 -11.31 12.41
C THR A 106 3.62 -9.83 12.78
N GLU A 107 4.71 -9.14 12.52
CA GLU A 107 4.80 -7.67 12.69
C GLU A 107 3.74 -6.95 11.85
N GLN A 108 3.58 -7.34 10.59
CA GLN A 108 2.54 -6.78 9.71
C GLN A 108 1.13 -7.07 10.24
N LEU A 109 0.88 -8.26 10.78
CA LEU A 109 -0.38 -8.60 11.43
C LEU A 109 -0.65 -7.71 12.66
N VAL A 110 0.38 -7.41 13.45
CA VAL A 110 0.26 -6.47 14.59
C VAL A 110 -0.09 -5.07 14.09
N PHE A 111 0.55 -4.56 13.04
CA PHE A 111 0.19 -3.26 12.45
C PHE A 111 -1.25 -3.25 11.92
N ALA A 112 -1.69 -4.34 11.29
CA ALA A 112 -3.07 -4.51 10.85
C ALA A 112 -4.06 -4.48 12.04
N TRP A 113 -3.76 -5.15 13.15
CA TRP A 113 -4.59 -5.11 14.35
C TRP A 113 -4.68 -3.71 14.94
N VAL A 114 -3.58 -3.00 15.05
CA VAL A 114 -3.57 -1.61 15.56
C VAL A 114 -4.39 -0.70 14.63
N ALA A 115 -4.27 -0.87 13.32
CA ALA A 115 -5.08 -0.11 12.35
C ALA A 115 -6.59 -0.40 12.51
N ILE A 116 -6.98 -1.66 12.74
CA ILE A 116 -8.38 -2.06 12.97
C ILE A 116 -8.90 -1.46 14.27
N LEU A 117 -8.12 -1.49 15.35
CA LEU A 117 -8.48 -0.86 16.64
C LEU A 117 -8.65 0.66 16.49
N ALA A 118 -7.71 1.31 15.80
CA ALA A 118 -7.78 2.75 15.54
C ALA A 118 -8.99 3.12 14.66
N MET A 119 -9.35 2.30 13.66
CA MET A 119 -10.54 2.49 12.84
C MET A 119 -11.83 2.38 13.65
N ALA A 120 -11.93 1.37 14.54
CA ALA A 120 -13.08 1.21 15.44
C ALA A 120 -13.25 2.43 16.35
N ALA A 121 -12.15 2.85 17.01
CA ALA A 121 -12.15 3.99 17.91
C ALA A 121 -12.51 5.29 17.16
N MET A 122 -11.94 5.50 15.98
CA MET A 122 -12.21 6.64 15.12
C MET A 122 -13.70 6.69 14.71
N ALA A 123 -14.27 5.58 14.29
CA ALA A 123 -15.68 5.51 13.89
C ALA A 123 -16.60 5.89 15.07
N ILE A 124 -16.33 5.37 16.28
CA ILE A 124 -17.13 5.71 17.46
C ILE A 124 -16.97 7.20 17.82
N ARG A 125 -15.73 7.76 17.78
CA ARG A 125 -15.49 9.20 18.04
C ARG A 125 -16.20 10.11 17.04
N LEU A 126 -16.37 9.66 15.80
CA LEU A 126 -17.13 10.36 14.77
C LEU A 126 -18.64 10.21 14.92
N GLY A 127 -19.13 9.62 16.03
CA GLY A 127 -20.55 9.49 16.36
C GLY A 127 -21.27 8.33 15.67
N TRP A 128 -20.52 7.36 15.12
CA TRP A 128 -21.12 6.13 14.63
C TRP A 128 -21.48 5.20 15.78
N SER A 129 -22.58 4.48 15.66
CA SER A 129 -22.94 3.45 16.65
C SER A 129 -21.93 2.30 16.64
N ARG A 130 -21.87 1.54 17.71
CA ARG A 130 -20.99 0.37 17.83
C ARG A 130 -21.18 -0.62 16.67
N SER A 131 -22.41 -0.89 16.24
CA SER A 131 -22.67 -1.77 15.09
C SER A 131 -22.12 -1.21 13.79
N HIS A 132 -22.20 0.11 13.55
CA HIS A 132 -21.56 0.73 12.40
C HIS A 132 -20.03 0.69 12.49
N ALA A 133 -19.46 0.85 13.69
CA ALA A 133 -18.01 0.72 13.89
C ALA A 133 -17.53 -0.72 13.63
N MET A 134 -18.26 -1.74 14.09
CA MET A 134 -18.02 -3.15 13.73
C MET A 134 -18.06 -3.35 12.22
N PHE A 135 -19.01 -2.74 11.55
CA PHE A 135 -19.14 -2.83 10.11
C PHE A 135 -18.00 -2.10 9.36
N ALA A 136 -17.58 -0.95 9.91
CA ALA A 136 -16.45 -0.19 9.38
C ALA A 136 -15.14 -1.01 9.38
N VAL A 137 -14.86 -1.73 10.46
CA VAL A 137 -13.64 -2.56 10.51
C VAL A 137 -13.73 -3.78 9.61
N LEU A 138 -14.89 -4.40 9.46
CA LEU A 138 -15.09 -5.50 8.52
C LEU A 138 -14.90 -5.02 7.07
N LEU A 139 -15.46 -3.87 6.71
CA LEU A 139 -15.25 -3.26 5.39
C LEU A 139 -13.79 -2.90 5.15
N LEU A 140 -13.08 -2.36 6.16
CA LEU A 140 -11.65 -2.04 6.03
C LEU A 140 -10.82 -3.29 5.69
N VAL A 141 -11.06 -4.40 6.40
CA VAL A 141 -10.36 -5.68 6.14
C VAL A 141 -10.74 -6.26 4.78
N ALA A 142 -12.01 -6.11 4.38
CA ALA A 142 -12.52 -6.61 3.10
C ALA A 142 -12.06 -5.80 1.88
N ILE A 143 -11.55 -4.58 2.07
CA ILE A 143 -10.98 -3.80 0.96
C ILE A 143 -9.80 -4.57 0.36
N PRO A 144 -9.84 -4.92 -0.94
CA PRO A 144 -8.91 -5.86 -1.55
C PRO A 144 -7.42 -5.61 -1.33
N PRO A 145 -6.87 -4.40 -1.28
CA PRO A 145 -5.45 -4.19 -0.98
C PRO A 145 -5.06 -4.47 0.48
N PHE A 146 -6.01 -4.54 1.43
CA PHE A 146 -5.67 -4.67 2.84
C PHE A 146 -4.95 -5.99 3.15
N LEU A 147 -5.56 -7.13 2.85
CA LEU A 147 -4.97 -8.44 3.17
C LEU A 147 -3.66 -8.73 2.41
N PRO A 148 -3.57 -8.51 1.08
CA PRO A 148 -2.31 -8.70 0.39
C PRO A 148 -1.17 -7.84 0.93
N MET A 149 -1.41 -6.56 1.24
CA MET A 149 -0.37 -5.68 1.79
C MET A 149 -0.01 -6.06 3.23
N ALA A 150 -0.96 -6.52 4.03
CA ALA A 150 -0.69 -7.03 5.38
C ALA A 150 0.07 -8.37 5.40
N SER A 151 0.27 -8.99 4.25
CA SER A 151 1.09 -10.21 4.07
C SER A 151 2.43 -9.95 3.38
N THR A 152 2.86 -8.70 3.27
CA THR A 152 4.18 -8.30 2.73
C THR A 152 4.97 -7.56 3.80
N ALA A 153 6.29 -7.61 3.72
CA ALA A 153 7.18 -6.82 4.57
C ALA A 153 7.39 -5.39 4.01
N MET A 154 6.34 -4.81 3.41
CA MET A 154 6.34 -3.47 2.85
C MET A 154 5.73 -2.45 3.82
N PRO A 155 6.02 -1.14 3.65
CA PRO A 155 5.60 -0.11 4.60
C PRO A 155 4.11 0.24 4.54
N ASP A 156 3.31 -0.37 3.64
CA ASP A 156 1.95 0.08 3.35
C ASP A 156 0.98 -0.14 4.52
N THR A 157 1.05 -1.30 5.18
CA THR A 157 0.24 -1.61 6.37
C THR A 157 0.68 -0.77 7.58
N LEU A 158 1.99 -0.58 7.78
CA LEU A 158 2.53 0.31 8.80
C LEU A 158 2.08 1.76 8.55
N SER A 159 2.08 2.22 7.30
CA SER A 159 1.61 3.55 6.91
C SER A 159 0.11 3.75 7.21
N LEU A 160 -0.72 2.75 6.92
CA LEU A 160 -2.14 2.75 7.30
C LEU A 160 -2.29 2.82 8.83
N CYS A 161 -1.54 2.01 9.56
CA CYS A 161 -1.54 1.99 11.02
C CYS A 161 -1.22 3.39 11.58
N LEU A 162 -0.11 3.99 11.15
CA LEU A 162 0.33 5.30 11.63
C LEU A 162 -0.68 6.41 11.30
N THR A 163 -1.21 6.43 10.08
CA THR A 163 -2.20 7.45 9.69
C THR A 163 -3.50 7.32 10.48
N LEU A 164 -4.00 6.10 10.69
CA LEU A 164 -5.20 5.87 11.48
C LEU A 164 -5.01 6.20 12.96
N VAL A 165 -3.91 5.76 13.57
CA VAL A 165 -3.57 6.12 14.95
C VAL A 165 -3.43 7.63 15.07
N GLY A 166 -2.73 8.28 14.13
CA GLY A 166 -2.53 9.71 14.14
C GLY A 166 -3.85 10.50 14.10
N ILE A 167 -4.73 10.18 13.16
CA ILE A 167 -6.05 10.85 13.04
C ILE A 167 -6.95 10.55 14.24
N GLU A 168 -6.99 9.29 14.69
CA GLU A 168 -7.80 8.92 15.86
C GLU A 168 -7.32 9.66 17.13
N ARG A 169 -6.00 9.74 17.35
CA ARG A 169 -5.44 10.50 18.49
C ARG A 169 -5.66 12.01 18.36
N LEU A 170 -5.68 12.56 17.14
CA LEU A 170 -6.08 13.95 16.93
C LEU A 170 -7.55 14.20 17.33
N LEU A 171 -8.45 13.29 16.99
CA LEU A 171 -9.85 13.37 17.42
C LEU A 171 -9.96 13.29 18.94
N ALA A 172 -9.20 12.39 19.56
CA ALA A 172 -9.12 12.27 21.02
C ALA A 172 -8.55 13.54 21.66
N TRP A 173 -7.47 14.10 21.11
CA TRP A 173 -6.89 15.36 21.56
C TRP A 173 -7.89 16.52 21.47
N LYS A 174 -8.67 16.58 20.39
CA LYS A 174 -9.69 17.62 20.21
C LYS A 174 -10.74 17.59 21.30
N SER A 175 -11.13 16.41 21.79
CA SER A 175 -12.18 16.21 22.80
C SER A 175 -11.68 16.18 24.26
N GLU A 176 -10.55 15.50 24.50
CA GLU A 176 -10.10 15.18 25.87
C GLU A 176 -8.93 16.05 26.35
N ARG A 177 -8.16 16.67 25.44
CA ARG A 177 -7.03 17.56 25.72
C ARG A 177 -5.91 16.94 26.57
N ARG A 178 -5.70 15.63 26.51
CA ARG A 178 -4.63 14.95 27.24
C ARG A 178 -3.33 15.01 26.45
N TRP A 179 -2.24 15.56 26.99
CA TRP A 179 -0.98 15.83 26.30
C TRP A 179 -0.40 14.62 25.55
N TRP A 180 -0.53 13.41 26.10
CA TRP A 180 -0.05 12.19 25.47
C TRP A 180 -0.77 11.85 24.16
N GLN A 181 -2.02 12.27 24.00
CA GLN A 181 -2.75 12.11 22.74
C GLN A 181 -2.15 13.00 21.64
N ALA A 182 -1.77 14.23 21.99
CA ALA A 182 -1.06 15.13 21.09
C ALA A 182 0.31 14.57 20.69
N LEU A 183 1.02 13.99 21.67
CA LEU A 183 2.32 13.36 21.43
C LEU A 183 2.19 12.17 20.47
N ILE A 184 1.29 11.21 20.74
CA ILE A 184 1.10 10.04 19.88
C ILE A 184 0.61 10.45 18.50
N ALA A 185 -0.33 11.41 18.38
CA ALA A 185 -0.78 11.92 17.11
C ALA A 185 0.36 12.52 16.29
N GLY A 186 1.18 13.38 16.91
CA GLY A 186 2.31 14.02 16.26
C GLY A 186 3.38 13.01 15.84
N LEU A 187 3.75 12.07 16.73
CA LEU A 187 4.70 11.00 16.39
C LEU A 187 4.19 10.18 15.20
N ALA A 188 2.95 9.70 15.25
CA ALA A 188 2.41 8.84 14.20
C ALA A 188 2.32 9.57 12.85
N LEU A 189 1.79 10.81 12.82
CA LEU A 189 1.69 11.59 11.58
C LEU A 189 3.04 12.10 11.07
N GLY A 190 4.00 12.39 11.97
CA GLY A 190 5.35 12.80 11.60
C GLY A 190 6.20 11.65 11.06
N MET A 191 5.95 10.41 11.50
CA MET A 191 6.63 9.21 11.00
C MET A 191 6.01 8.65 9.72
N ALA A 192 4.72 8.87 9.46
CA ALA A 192 4.02 8.30 8.31
C ALA A 192 4.71 8.59 6.95
N PRO A 193 5.24 9.81 6.68
CA PRO A 193 5.97 10.12 5.45
C PRO A 193 7.22 9.24 5.22
N TYR A 194 7.79 8.70 6.29
CA TYR A 194 8.91 7.72 6.23
C TYR A 194 8.47 6.33 5.79
N GLY A 195 7.19 6.03 5.84
CA GLY A 195 6.63 4.87 5.15
C GLY A 195 6.35 5.18 3.68
N ARG A 196 5.69 6.32 3.43
CA ARG A 196 5.31 6.78 2.07
C ARG A 196 5.34 8.31 2.03
N PRO A 197 6.18 8.96 1.21
CA PRO A 197 6.40 10.42 1.24
C PRO A 197 5.12 11.27 1.10
N HIS A 198 4.18 10.86 0.25
CA HIS A 198 2.92 11.60 0.04
C HIS A 198 2.04 11.68 1.31
N LEU A 199 2.30 10.85 2.32
CA LEU A 199 1.57 10.87 3.60
C LEU A 199 1.89 12.09 4.45
N VAL A 200 2.87 12.92 4.06
CA VAL A 200 3.05 14.26 4.65
C VAL A 200 1.77 15.09 4.59
N LEU A 201 0.92 14.86 3.60
CA LEU A 201 -0.39 15.51 3.47
C LEU A 201 -1.36 15.18 4.61
N PHE A 202 -1.12 14.11 5.38
CA PHE A 202 -1.90 13.84 6.60
C PHE A 202 -1.64 14.86 7.71
N LEU A 203 -0.49 15.51 7.74
CA LEU A 203 -0.28 16.65 8.64
C LEU A 203 -1.18 17.84 8.26
N ALA A 204 -1.32 18.11 6.95
CA ALA A 204 -2.26 19.13 6.47
C ALA A 204 -3.72 18.73 6.75
N LEU A 205 -4.10 17.47 6.52
CA LEU A 205 -5.41 16.96 6.86
C LEU A 205 -5.70 17.07 8.35
N GLY A 206 -4.71 16.74 9.19
CA GLY A 206 -4.77 16.91 10.64
C GLY A 206 -4.97 18.38 11.03
N ALA A 207 -4.30 19.30 10.35
CA ALA A 207 -4.52 20.72 10.54
C ALA A 207 -5.96 21.12 10.21
N VAL A 208 -6.51 20.68 9.08
CA VAL A 208 -7.92 20.90 8.71
C VAL A 208 -8.86 20.31 9.77
N LEU A 209 -8.57 19.14 10.31
CA LEU A 209 -9.36 18.50 11.37
C LEU A 209 -9.42 19.36 12.65
N LEU A 210 -8.34 20.07 12.96
CA LEU A 210 -8.22 20.94 14.13
C LEU A 210 -8.85 22.33 13.91
N LEU A 211 -9.01 22.76 12.65
CA LEU A 211 -9.74 24.00 12.31
C LEU A 211 -11.24 23.79 12.56
N ASP A 212 -11.71 24.09 13.74
CA ASP A 212 -13.15 24.21 13.98
C ASP A 212 -13.66 25.58 13.52
N ASN A 213 -14.97 25.63 13.17
CA ASN A 213 -15.75 26.85 12.90
C ASN A 213 -15.21 28.09 13.65
N CYS A 214 -14.05 28.60 13.23
CA CYS A 214 -13.46 29.80 13.78
C CYS A 214 -14.36 30.97 13.45
N LYS A 215 -15.36 31.24 14.30
CA LYS A 215 -15.98 32.55 14.34
C LYS A 215 -14.88 33.54 14.73
N ILE A 216 -14.48 34.37 13.79
CA ILE A 216 -13.39 35.37 13.90
C ILE A 216 -13.62 36.40 15.04
N SER A 217 -14.77 36.35 15.71
CA SER A 217 -15.23 37.38 16.65
C SER A 217 -14.59 37.38 18.06
N SER A 218 -13.66 36.46 18.38
CA SER A 218 -13.02 36.44 19.71
C SER A 218 -11.51 36.12 19.66
N LEU A 219 -10.78 36.85 18.84
CA LEU A 219 -9.37 36.60 18.52
C LEU A 219 -8.42 36.53 19.74
N ARG A 220 -8.65 37.32 20.79
CA ARG A 220 -7.75 37.34 21.97
C ARG A 220 -7.87 36.14 22.90
N TYR A 221 -9.05 35.60 23.10
CA TYR A 221 -9.25 34.37 23.89
C TYR A 221 -8.75 33.13 23.12
N GLN A 222 -8.84 33.20 21.81
CA GLN A 222 -8.42 32.11 20.90
C GLN A 222 -6.89 31.94 20.83
N ILE A 223 -6.07 32.96 21.06
CA ILE A 223 -4.60 32.84 20.90
C ILE A 223 -3.99 31.88 21.92
N LYS A 224 -4.46 31.84 23.16
CA LYS A 224 -3.95 30.91 24.18
C LYS A 224 -4.43 29.48 23.93
N GLU A 225 -5.70 29.28 23.59
CA GLU A 225 -6.25 28.01 23.17
C GLU A 225 -5.69 27.56 21.82
N TRP A 226 -5.44 28.53 20.92
CA TRP A 226 -4.92 28.29 19.58
C TRP A 226 -3.56 27.61 19.60
N ARG A 227 -2.64 28.02 20.48
CA ARG A 227 -1.29 27.41 20.65
C ARG A 227 -1.37 25.93 21.02
N TRP A 228 -2.25 25.55 21.93
CA TRP A 228 -2.42 24.16 22.36
C TRP A 228 -3.09 23.28 21.31
N ARG A 229 -3.97 23.84 20.49
CA ARG A 229 -4.63 23.09 19.40
C ARG A 229 -3.62 22.52 18.41
N TRP A 230 -2.60 23.27 18.07
CA TRP A 230 -1.62 22.92 17.04
C TRP A 230 -0.47 22.06 17.55
N THR A 231 -0.38 21.78 18.83
CA THR A 231 0.68 20.96 19.43
C THR A 231 0.93 19.64 18.68
N PRO A 232 -0.08 18.82 18.31
CA PRO A 232 0.15 17.58 17.58
C PRO A 232 0.83 17.80 16.23
N ILE A 233 0.40 18.83 15.50
CA ILE A 233 0.98 19.15 14.19
C ILE A 233 2.41 19.67 14.34
N GLY A 234 2.65 20.53 15.34
CA GLY A 234 4.01 20.99 15.67
C GLY A 234 4.95 19.84 16.03
N ILE A 235 4.49 18.89 16.84
CA ILE A 235 5.26 17.67 17.14
C ILE A 235 5.52 16.88 15.86
N GLY A 236 4.50 16.65 15.01
CA GLY A 236 4.64 15.91 13.76
C GLY A 236 5.66 16.56 12.81
N LEU A 237 5.62 17.88 12.66
CA LEU A 237 6.60 18.62 11.85
C LEU A 237 8.01 18.53 12.45
N LEU A 238 8.13 18.61 13.78
CA LEU A 238 9.42 18.47 14.46
C LEU A 238 9.99 17.07 14.27
N VAL A 239 9.18 16.04 14.43
CA VAL A 239 9.57 14.62 14.19
C VAL A 239 10.05 14.45 12.76
N LEU A 240 9.25 14.90 11.79
CA LEU A 240 9.60 14.81 10.38
C LEU A 240 10.93 15.54 10.09
N ALA A 241 11.08 16.79 10.57
CA ALA A 241 12.31 17.56 10.38
C ALA A 241 13.52 16.88 11.04
N THR A 242 13.36 16.35 12.27
CA THR A 242 14.44 15.66 12.98
C THR A 242 14.90 14.43 12.21
N ILE A 243 13.97 13.61 11.71
CA ILE A 243 14.31 12.43 10.95
C ILE A 243 15.01 12.82 9.63
N VAL A 244 14.49 13.81 8.89
CA VAL A 244 15.12 14.31 7.65
C VAL A 244 16.55 14.78 7.91
N LEU A 245 16.78 15.53 9.00
CA LEU A 245 18.11 16.03 9.37
C LEU A 245 19.08 14.92 9.79
N LEU A 246 18.60 13.95 10.58
CA LEU A 246 19.45 12.86 11.09
C LEU A 246 19.82 11.82 10.04
N THR A 247 18.94 11.57 9.07
CA THR A 247 19.15 10.51 8.08
C THR A 247 19.74 11.01 6.77
N HIS A 248 19.93 12.30 6.59
CA HIS A 248 20.36 12.95 5.32
C HIS A 248 19.51 12.53 4.10
N HIS A 249 18.32 12.01 4.32
CA HIS A 249 17.42 11.50 3.26
C HIS A 249 16.43 12.56 2.75
N GLY A 250 16.60 13.82 3.10
CA GLY A 250 15.68 14.89 2.68
C GLY A 250 15.53 15.00 1.17
N GLU A 251 16.59 14.75 0.42
CA GLU A 251 16.57 14.76 -1.04
C GLU A 251 15.86 13.54 -1.60
N ALA A 252 16.09 12.35 -1.06
CA ALA A 252 15.45 11.12 -1.52
C ALA A 252 13.93 11.09 -1.25
N VAL A 253 13.49 11.58 -0.09
CA VAL A 253 12.06 11.65 0.27
C VAL A 253 11.27 12.60 -0.63
N LEU A 254 11.90 13.70 -1.07
CA LEU A 254 11.25 14.74 -1.87
C LEU A 254 11.50 14.61 -3.38
N MET A 255 12.59 13.98 -3.81
CA MET A 255 13.08 14.00 -5.19
C MET A 255 13.02 12.68 -5.98
N SER A 256 12.59 11.57 -5.40
CA SER A 256 12.47 10.30 -6.13
C SER A 256 11.46 10.30 -7.29
N SER A 257 10.77 11.42 -7.50
CA SER A 257 9.71 11.59 -8.51
C SER A 257 10.16 12.38 -9.75
N GLY A 258 11.44 12.71 -9.89
CA GLY A 258 11.93 13.63 -10.94
C GLY A 258 12.06 13.06 -12.34
N SER A 259 11.51 11.91 -12.68
CA SER A 259 11.35 11.51 -14.09
C SER A 259 10.23 12.35 -14.71
N ASN A 260 10.51 13.06 -15.81
CA ASN A 260 9.52 13.71 -16.65
C ASN A 260 8.46 12.67 -17.06
N VAL A 261 7.40 12.57 -16.28
CA VAL A 261 6.31 11.63 -16.54
C VAL A 261 5.58 12.11 -17.79
N GLY A 262 5.71 11.37 -18.89
CA GLY A 262 5.02 11.70 -20.14
C GLY A 262 3.50 11.71 -19.92
N MET A 263 2.78 12.52 -20.71
CA MET A 263 1.33 12.67 -20.64
C MET A 263 0.58 11.33 -20.63
N ARG A 264 1.07 10.33 -21.36
CA ARG A 264 0.46 8.98 -21.38
C ARG A 264 0.49 8.28 -20.01
N VAL A 265 1.63 8.35 -19.33
CA VAL A 265 1.78 7.75 -18.00
C VAL A 265 0.91 8.49 -16.99
N LEU A 266 0.86 9.82 -17.05
CA LEU A 266 -0.01 10.63 -16.22
C LEU A 266 -1.49 10.24 -16.39
N LEU A 267 -1.99 10.18 -17.61
CA LEU A 267 -3.37 9.78 -17.91
C LEU A 267 -3.64 8.33 -17.46
N HIS A 268 -2.68 7.43 -17.63
CA HIS A 268 -2.78 6.05 -17.16
C HIS A 268 -2.86 5.98 -15.63
N ASN A 269 -2.07 6.78 -14.92
CA ASN A 269 -2.10 6.84 -13.46
C ASN A 269 -3.42 7.44 -12.93
N ILE A 270 -3.94 8.49 -13.57
CA ILE A 270 -5.28 9.04 -13.26
C ILE A 270 -6.35 7.96 -13.44
N LEU A 271 -6.32 7.26 -14.56
CA LEU A 271 -7.25 6.16 -14.83
C LEU A 271 -7.15 5.05 -13.77
N SER A 272 -5.92 4.69 -13.39
CA SER A 272 -5.67 3.69 -12.34
C SER A 272 -6.21 4.14 -10.98
N TYR A 273 -6.00 5.40 -10.60
CA TYR A 273 -6.55 5.97 -9.37
C TYR A 273 -8.09 5.86 -9.34
N LEU A 274 -8.76 6.30 -10.41
CA LEU A 274 -10.22 6.24 -10.50
C LEU A 274 -10.73 4.80 -10.49
N LEU A 275 -10.06 3.89 -11.21
CA LEU A 275 -10.43 2.47 -11.25
C LEU A 275 -10.29 1.82 -9.86
N TYR A 276 -9.22 2.14 -9.14
CA TYR A 276 -8.98 1.61 -7.80
C TYR A 276 -9.98 2.13 -6.76
N LEU A 277 -10.65 3.24 -7.02
CA LEU A 277 -11.79 3.68 -6.21
C LEU A 277 -13.06 2.87 -6.48
N THR A 278 -13.13 2.03 -7.53
CA THR A 278 -14.33 1.26 -7.89
C THR A 278 -14.24 -0.22 -7.55
N ILE A 279 -13.11 -0.86 -7.82
CA ILE A 279 -12.98 -2.32 -7.73
C ILE A 279 -12.26 -2.71 -6.45
N PRO A 280 -11.02 -2.28 -6.22
CA PRO A 280 -10.30 -2.57 -4.98
C PRO A 280 -10.82 -1.78 -3.78
N ILE A 281 -11.39 -0.59 -4.02
CA ILE A 281 -12.00 0.25 -2.99
C ILE A 281 -13.40 0.62 -3.48
N PRO A 282 -14.45 -0.16 -3.16
CA PRO A 282 -15.77 -0.07 -3.79
C PRO A 282 -16.52 1.19 -3.36
N LEU A 283 -16.14 2.35 -3.90
CA LEU A 283 -16.84 3.62 -3.68
C LEU A 283 -17.93 3.84 -4.72
N ALA A 284 -17.63 3.61 -6.00
CA ALA A 284 -18.51 4.00 -7.10
C ALA A 284 -19.78 3.14 -7.19
N VAL A 285 -19.70 1.85 -6.90
CA VAL A 285 -20.85 0.95 -7.03
C VAL A 285 -21.97 1.28 -6.03
N PRO A 286 -21.73 1.40 -4.72
CA PRO A 286 -22.76 1.84 -3.77
C PRO A 286 -23.24 3.27 -4.02
N TRP A 287 -22.33 4.17 -4.43
CA TRP A 287 -22.72 5.53 -4.81
C TRP A 287 -23.67 5.53 -6.00
N ALA A 288 -23.32 4.78 -7.06
CA ALA A 288 -24.16 4.62 -8.23
C ALA A 288 -25.55 4.11 -7.86
N PHE A 289 -25.62 3.09 -7.01
CA PHE A 289 -26.86 2.51 -6.56
C PHE A 289 -27.72 3.51 -5.75
N ALA A 290 -27.10 4.28 -4.87
CA ALA A 290 -27.77 5.30 -4.08
C ALA A 290 -28.34 6.46 -4.95
N HIS A 291 -27.72 6.76 -6.10
CA HIS A 291 -28.06 7.86 -6.98
C HIS A 291 -28.71 7.42 -8.31
N TRP A 292 -29.05 6.15 -8.47
CA TRP A 292 -29.55 5.56 -9.71
C TRP A 292 -30.64 6.38 -10.43
N ARG A 293 -31.61 6.88 -9.68
CA ARG A 293 -32.72 7.65 -10.25
C ARG A 293 -32.33 9.04 -10.79
N ARG A 294 -31.22 9.62 -10.31
CA ARG A 294 -30.73 10.95 -10.72
C ARG A 294 -29.70 10.87 -11.86
N ALA A 295 -29.14 9.72 -12.08
CA ALA A 295 -27.93 9.56 -12.88
C ALA A 295 -28.08 8.58 -14.04
N SER A 296 -29.30 8.27 -14.51
CA SER A 296 -29.53 7.25 -15.54
C SER A 296 -28.72 7.48 -16.82
N VAL A 297 -28.57 8.74 -17.28
CA VAL A 297 -27.74 9.09 -18.45
C VAL A 297 -26.25 8.91 -18.15
N LEU A 298 -25.80 9.26 -16.93
CA LEU A 298 -24.41 9.07 -16.48
C LEU A 298 -24.02 7.60 -16.39
N PHE A 299 -24.99 6.69 -16.28
CA PHE A 299 -24.71 5.25 -16.15
C PHE A 299 -24.62 4.50 -17.49
N VAL A 300 -25.13 5.04 -18.56
CA VAL A 300 -25.17 4.35 -19.88
C VAL A 300 -24.40 5.13 -20.94
N ALA A 301 -24.80 6.35 -21.25
CA ALA A 301 -24.25 7.09 -22.38
C ALA A 301 -22.84 7.66 -22.08
N ALA A 302 -22.65 8.24 -20.89
CA ALA A 302 -21.38 8.86 -20.54
C ALA A 302 -20.25 7.84 -20.31
N PRO A 303 -20.44 6.70 -19.61
CA PRO A 303 -19.42 5.65 -19.55
C PRO A 303 -19.05 5.08 -20.90
N LEU A 304 -20.01 4.90 -21.83
CA LEU A 304 -19.74 4.44 -23.18
C LEU A 304 -18.86 5.43 -23.95
N ALA A 305 -19.21 6.72 -23.90
CA ALA A 305 -18.41 7.79 -24.53
C ALA A 305 -17.01 7.87 -23.91
N PHE A 306 -16.88 7.69 -22.59
CA PHE A 306 -15.60 7.65 -21.89
C PHE A 306 -14.76 6.45 -22.33
N VAL A 307 -15.35 5.24 -22.44
CA VAL A 307 -14.64 4.05 -22.94
C VAL A 307 -14.09 4.27 -24.33
N ILE A 308 -14.91 4.83 -25.22
CA ILE A 308 -14.48 5.15 -26.61
C ILE A 308 -13.36 6.18 -26.58
N GLY A 309 -13.53 7.29 -25.88
CA GLY A 309 -12.54 8.35 -25.76
C GLY A 309 -11.22 7.86 -25.15
N ALA A 310 -11.27 7.09 -24.06
CA ALA A 310 -10.08 6.51 -23.43
C ALA A 310 -9.34 5.55 -24.38
N ARG A 311 -10.06 4.73 -25.16
CA ARG A 311 -9.45 3.85 -26.18
C ARG A 311 -8.79 4.62 -27.31
N LEU A 312 -9.41 5.72 -27.76
CA LEU A 312 -8.85 6.58 -28.81
C LEU A 312 -7.59 7.32 -28.32
N LEU A 313 -7.60 7.82 -27.08
CA LEU A 313 -6.50 8.62 -26.52
C LEU A 313 -5.32 7.78 -26.04
N LEU A 314 -5.59 6.66 -25.37
CA LEU A 314 -4.57 5.84 -24.73
C LEU A 314 -4.15 4.63 -25.59
N GLY A 315 -4.87 4.39 -26.69
CA GLY A 315 -4.70 3.20 -27.52
C GLY A 315 -5.22 1.93 -26.83
N PRO A 316 -4.79 0.73 -27.27
CA PRO A 316 -5.17 -0.54 -26.66
C PRO A 316 -4.58 -0.61 -25.25
N THR A 317 -5.39 -0.22 -24.25
CA THR A 317 -5.03 -0.32 -22.84
C THR A 317 -5.24 -1.74 -22.35
N ALA A 318 -4.44 -2.18 -21.37
CA ALA A 318 -4.64 -3.45 -20.69
C ALA A 318 -5.95 -3.47 -19.86
N ALA A 319 -6.64 -2.33 -19.69
CA ALA A 319 -7.89 -2.25 -18.93
C ALA A 319 -9.08 -2.71 -19.80
N PRO A 320 -9.92 -3.66 -19.31
CA PRO A 320 -11.13 -4.05 -19.99
C PRO A 320 -12.16 -2.91 -20.04
N ALA A 321 -13.09 -2.95 -21.00
CA ALA A 321 -14.08 -1.89 -21.22
C ALA A 321 -14.93 -1.59 -19.98
N TRP A 322 -15.34 -2.63 -19.25
CA TRP A 322 -16.08 -2.46 -18.01
C TRP A 322 -15.29 -1.72 -16.90
N ALA A 323 -13.97 -1.92 -16.85
CA ALA A 323 -13.09 -1.22 -15.91
C ALA A 323 -12.97 0.28 -16.26
N LEU A 324 -12.92 0.61 -17.55
CA LEU A 324 -12.97 2.00 -18.01
C LEU A 324 -14.31 2.67 -17.67
N ALA A 325 -15.42 1.96 -17.89
CA ALA A 325 -16.74 2.45 -17.51
C ALA A 325 -16.86 2.69 -15.98
N ALA A 326 -16.34 1.77 -15.17
CA ALA A 326 -16.29 1.90 -13.73
C ALA A 326 -15.44 3.11 -13.28
N SER A 327 -14.31 3.38 -13.94
CA SER A 327 -13.48 4.56 -13.65
C SER A 327 -14.23 5.87 -13.87
N PHE A 328 -15.09 5.93 -14.88
CA PHE A 328 -15.95 7.10 -15.11
C PHE A 328 -16.95 7.29 -13.96
N VAL A 329 -17.58 6.21 -13.49
CA VAL A 329 -18.52 6.27 -12.36
C VAL A 329 -17.78 6.70 -11.08
N ALA A 330 -16.52 6.29 -10.88
CA ALA A 330 -15.70 6.76 -9.77
C ALA A 330 -15.40 8.26 -9.86
N ALA A 331 -15.11 8.76 -11.06
CA ALA A 331 -14.89 10.19 -11.29
C ALA A 331 -16.17 10.99 -10.95
N ALA A 332 -17.34 10.48 -11.35
CA ALA A 332 -18.63 11.10 -10.99
C ALA A 332 -18.90 11.08 -9.49
N ALA A 333 -18.60 9.95 -8.81
CA ALA A 333 -18.73 9.82 -7.35
C ALA A 333 -17.80 10.79 -6.60
N LEU A 334 -16.56 10.94 -7.07
CA LEU A 334 -15.60 11.86 -6.48
C LEU A 334 -16.03 13.32 -6.71
N ALA A 335 -16.48 13.65 -7.92
CA ALA A 335 -16.98 14.98 -8.23
C ALA A 335 -18.20 15.34 -7.36
N ASP A 336 -19.15 14.42 -7.19
CA ASP A 336 -20.32 14.60 -6.31
C ASP A 336 -19.91 14.83 -4.85
N LEU A 337 -18.97 14.03 -4.35
CA LEU A 337 -18.42 14.20 -2.99
C LEU A 337 -17.76 15.58 -2.81
N LEU A 338 -16.98 16.03 -3.79
CA LEU A 338 -16.31 17.33 -3.76
C LEU A 338 -17.32 18.49 -3.83
N LEU A 339 -18.34 18.38 -4.70
CA LEU A 339 -19.41 19.36 -4.83
C LEU A 339 -20.26 19.44 -3.55
N ASP A 340 -20.62 18.28 -2.97
CA ASP A 340 -21.35 18.23 -1.71
C ASP A 340 -20.52 18.83 -0.56
N ALA A 341 -19.23 18.54 -0.47
CA ALA A 341 -18.33 19.14 0.50
C ALA A 341 -18.23 20.68 0.32
N TRP A 342 -18.14 21.13 -0.94
CA TRP A 342 -18.09 22.56 -1.27
C TRP A 342 -19.39 23.30 -0.92
N GLN A 343 -20.54 22.72 -1.28
CA GLN A 343 -21.85 23.34 -1.07
C GLN A 343 -22.28 23.32 0.40
N SER A 344 -22.12 22.18 1.06
CA SER A 344 -22.53 22.04 2.46
C SER A 344 -21.60 22.76 3.42
N ARG A 345 -20.32 22.92 3.06
CA ARG A 345 -19.25 23.39 3.93
C ARG A 345 -19.19 22.65 5.28
N GLU A 346 -19.81 21.46 5.32
CA GLU A 346 -19.78 20.62 6.50
C GLU A 346 -18.36 20.07 6.69
N HIS A 347 -17.75 20.41 7.83
CA HIS A 347 -16.36 20.08 8.12
C HIS A 347 -16.01 18.60 7.91
N SER A 348 -16.91 17.71 8.30
CA SER A 348 -16.74 16.28 8.13
C SER A 348 -16.69 15.83 6.67
N ARG A 349 -17.50 16.45 5.79
CA ARG A 349 -17.51 16.13 4.35
C ARG A 349 -16.26 16.66 3.65
N VAL A 350 -15.84 17.89 4.02
CA VAL A 350 -14.58 18.47 3.54
C VAL A 350 -13.40 17.58 3.94
N LEU A 351 -13.37 17.13 5.20
CA LEU A 351 -12.31 16.24 5.69
C LEU A 351 -12.24 14.93 4.89
N LEU A 352 -13.37 14.26 4.66
CA LEU A 352 -13.41 13.01 3.89
C LEU A 352 -13.01 13.22 2.43
N ALA A 353 -13.47 14.31 1.81
CA ALA A 353 -13.11 14.65 0.43
C ALA A 353 -11.58 14.89 0.31
N LEU A 354 -11.01 15.71 1.19
CA LEU A 354 -9.56 15.95 1.21
C LEU A 354 -8.77 14.67 1.50
N TRP A 355 -9.26 13.81 2.39
CA TRP A 355 -8.59 12.54 2.70
C TRP A 355 -8.48 11.64 1.47
N ILE A 356 -9.56 11.50 0.69
CA ILE A 356 -9.54 10.69 -0.53
C ILE A 356 -8.57 11.26 -1.57
N LEU A 357 -8.33 12.57 -1.60
CA LEU A 357 -7.42 13.21 -2.54
C LEU A 357 -5.92 13.09 -2.18
N ILE A 358 -5.56 12.64 -0.98
CA ILE A 358 -4.16 12.54 -0.52
C ILE A 358 -3.23 11.83 -1.50
N PRO A 359 -3.60 10.72 -2.18
CA PRO A 359 -2.72 10.04 -3.12
C PRO A 359 -2.53 10.77 -4.45
N LEU A 360 -3.24 11.85 -4.75
CA LEU A 360 -3.14 12.52 -6.05
C LEU A 360 -1.72 12.91 -6.45
N PRO A 361 -0.82 13.40 -5.57
CA PRO A 361 0.55 13.68 -5.97
C PRO A 361 1.29 12.47 -6.56
N VAL A 362 0.89 11.25 -6.21
CA VAL A 362 1.52 10.02 -6.73
C VAL A 362 1.21 9.76 -8.20
N ILE A 363 0.19 10.42 -8.79
CA ILE A 363 -0.07 10.30 -10.24
C ILE A 363 1.11 10.80 -11.08
N PHE A 364 1.96 11.65 -10.53
CA PHE A 364 3.19 12.15 -11.17
C PHE A 364 4.39 11.20 -11.01
N TYR A 365 4.21 10.05 -10.36
CA TYR A 365 5.23 9.00 -10.26
C TYR A 365 5.20 8.08 -11.50
N GLY A 366 6.30 7.35 -11.75
CA GLY A 366 6.42 6.49 -12.94
C GLY A 366 5.36 5.39 -13.06
N HIS A 367 4.71 5.01 -11.95
CA HIS A 367 3.61 4.05 -11.90
C HIS A 367 2.70 4.33 -10.69
N PHE A 368 1.46 3.83 -10.74
CA PHE A 368 0.47 4.04 -9.68
C PHE A 368 -0.06 2.70 -9.14
N PRO A 369 0.63 2.05 -8.19
CA PRO A 369 0.15 0.82 -7.58
C PRO A 369 -0.98 1.08 -6.58
N ILE A 370 -1.87 0.09 -6.43
CA ILE A 370 -3.02 0.17 -5.51
C ILE A 370 -2.62 0.39 -4.05
N LYS A 371 -1.43 -0.08 -3.64
CA LYS A 371 -0.93 0.04 -2.26
C LYS A 371 -0.91 1.49 -1.75
N PHE A 372 -0.74 2.47 -2.63
CA PHE A 372 -0.77 3.90 -2.26
C PHE A 372 -2.15 4.40 -1.85
N LEU A 373 -3.23 3.66 -2.18
CA LEU A 373 -4.58 4.00 -1.74
C LEU A 373 -4.96 3.39 -0.39
N LEU A 374 -4.15 2.50 0.17
CA LEU A 374 -4.48 1.86 1.44
C LEU A 374 -4.72 2.86 2.58
N PRO A 375 -3.91 3.93 2.77
CA PRO A 375 -4.15 4.93 3.81
C PRO A 375 -5.42 5.77 3.64
N ILE A 376 -6.05 5.81 2.46
CA ILE A 376 -7.33 6.50 2.25
C ILE A 376 -8.54 5.57 2.41
N SER A 377 -8.33 4.27 2.48
CA SER A 377 -9.40 3.28 2.65
C SER A 377 -10.34 3.60 3.83
N PRO A 378 -9.88 4.12 4.99
CA PRO A 378 -10.76 4.54 6.07
C PRO A 378 -11.76 5.62 5.67
N ALA A 379 -11.35 6.62 4.89
CA ALA A 379 -12.25 7.66 4.41
C ALA A 379 -13.32 7.08 3.46
N VAL A 380 -12.92 6.19 2.57
CA VAL A 380 -13.84 5.48 1.66
C VAL A 380 -14.87 4.66 2.45
N VAL A 381 -14.43 3.92 3.47
CA VAL A 381 -15.33 3.18 4.36
C VAL A 381 -16.34 4.11 5.04
N LEU A 382 -15.91 5.26 5.55
CA LEU A 382 -16.78 6.23 6.19
C LEU A 382 -17.79 6.85 5.20
N VAL A 383 -17.39 7.08 3.95
CA VAL A 383 -18.31 7.52 2.88
C VAL A 383 -19.35 6.43 2.59
N LEU A 384 -18.93 5.17 2.46
CA LEU A 384 -19.84 4.04 2.24
C LEU A 384 -20.87 3.90 3.37
N LEU A 385 -20.43 4.03 4.62
CA LEU A 385 -21.34 4.06 5.78
C LEU A 385 -22.31 5.27 5.71
N GLY A 386 -21.83 6.42 5.22
CA GLY A 386 -22.66 7.61 5.00
C GLY A 386 -23.77 7.35 4.00
N LEU A 387 -23.45 6.72 2.88
CA LEU A 387 -24.41 6.36 1.83
C LEU A 387 -25.49 5.39 2.33
N SER A 388 -25.16 4.50 3.26
CA SER A 388 -26.10 3.52 3.82
C SER A 388 -27.27 4.16 4.60
N ARG A 389 -27.12 5.40 5.07
CA ARG A 389 -28.20 6.12 5.82
C ARG A 389 -29.44 6.46 4.99
N GLY A 390 -29.25 6.59 3.66
CA GLY A 390 -30.39 6.85 2.74
C GLY A 390 -31.11 5.58 2.28
N VAL A 391 -30.70 4.41 2.78
CA VAL A 391 -31.20 3.10 2.36
C VAL A 391 -31.90 2.43 3.54
N SER A 392 -32.89 1.56 3.26
CA SER A 392 -33.53 0.81 4.33
C SER A 392 -32.54 -0.04 5.13
N PRO A 393 -32.69 -0.19 6.47
CA PRO A 393 -31.72 -0.93 7.29
C PRO A 393 -31.48 -2.37 6.81
N ARG A 394 -32.52 -3.06 6.34
CA ARG A 394 -32.39 -4.42 5.80
C ARG A 394 -31.53 -4.46 4.53
N LEU A 395 -31.81 -3.54 3.58
CA LEU A 395 -31.06 -3.49 2.32
C LEU A 395 -29.61 -3.05 2.57
N SER A 396 -29.40 -2.09 3.46
CA SER A 396 -28.06 -1.66 3.89
C SER A 396 -27.26 -2.82 4.49
N MET A 397 -27.89 -3.62 5.37
CA MET A 397 -27.25 -4.79 5.97
C MET A 397 -26.92 -5.87 4.92
N VAL A 398 -27.84 -6.18 4.02
CA VAL A 398 -27.60 -7.16 2.95
C VAL A 398 -26.48 -6.71 2.02
N CYS A 399 -26.58 -5.49 1.49
CA CYS A 399 -25.54 -4.94 0.60
C CYS A 399 -24.17 -4.89 1.26
N GLY A 400 -24.13 -4.48 2.52
CA GLY A 400 -22.90 -4.42 3.26
C GLY A 400 -22.30 -5.80 3.53
N THR A 401 -23.11 -6.78 3.94
CA THR A 401 -22.64 -8.16 4.12
C THR A 401 -22.10 -8.73 2.81
N LEU A 402 -22.76 -8.46 1.68
CA LEU A 402 -22.28 -8.87 0.36
C LEU A 402 -20.95 -8.18 0.00
N LEU A 403 -20.80 -6.88 0.30
CA LEU A 403 -19.53 -6.17 0.08
C LEU A 403 -18.39 -6.75 0.93
N VAL A 404 -18.64 -7.04 2.20
CA VAL A 404 -17.65 -7.68 3.09
C VAL A 404 -17.29 -9.06 2.55
N ALA A 405 -18.28 -9.90 2.24
CA ALA A 405 -18.04 -11.26 1.75
C ALA A 405 -17.29 -11.27 0.40
N ALA A 406 -17.76 -10.49 -0.57
CA ALA A 406 -17.14 -10.40 -1.90
C ALA A 406 -15.73 -9.77 -1.84
N GLY A 407 -15.59 -8.70 -1.06
CA GLY A 407 -14.30 -8.03 -0.87
C GLY A 407 -13.28 -8.94 -0.18
N THR A 408 -13.68 -9.65 0.88
CA THR A 408 -12.81 -10.62 1.56
C THR A 408 -12.43 -11.77 0.65
N ALA A 409 -13.38 -12.34 -0.09
CA ALA A 409 -13.10 -13.41 -1.04
C ALA A 409 -12.13 -12.97 -2.14
N TYR A 410 -12.35 -11.79 -2.70
CA TYR A 410 -11.44 -11.22 -3.71
C TYR A 410 -10.06 -10.91 -3.14
N SER A 411 -9.97 -10.31 -1.95
CA SER A 411 -8.71 -10.11 -1.23
C SER A 411 -7.96 -11.40 -0.99
N TYR A 412 -8.67 -12.46 -0.61
CA TYR A 412 -8.06 -13.77 -0.35
C TYR A 412 -7.54 -14.43 -1.63
N LEU A 413 -8.26 -14.31 -2.75
CA LEU A 413 -7.79 -14.76 -4.06
C LEU A 413 -6.51 -14.04 -4.50
N ILE A 414 -6.43 -12.72 -4.26
CA ILE A 414 -5.22 -11.95 -4.53
C ILE A 414 -4.08 -12.42 -3.64
N LEU A 415 -4.33 -12.57 -2.34
CA LEU A 415 -3.34 -13.01 -1.34
C LEU A 415 -2.78 -14.40 -1.67
N GLU A 416 -3.63 -15.32 -2.08
CA GLU A 416 -3.24 -16.67 -2.46
C GLU A 416 -2.39 -16.66 -3.75
N ALA A 417 -2.81 -15.91 -4.77
CA ALA A 417 -2.06 -15.76 -6.01
C ALA A 417 -0.68 -15.09 -5.78
N ASP A 418 -0.63 -14.08 -4.92
CA ASP A 418 0.60 -13.40 -4.54
C ASP A 418 1.55 -14.30 -3.75
N SER A 419 1.01 -15.12 -2.85
CA SER A 419 1.79 -16.12 -2.11
C SER A 419 2.42 -17.17 -3.02
N ARG A 420 1.70 -17.63 -4.05
CA ARG A 420 2.26 -18.54 -5.06
C ARG A 420 3.42 -17.90 -5.81
N PHE A 421 3.24 -16.67 -6.28
CA PHE A 421 4.28 -15.93 -6.98
C PHE A 421 5.52 -15.72 -6.09
N ALA A 422 5.33 -15.31 -4.83
CA ALA A 422 6.40 -15.13 -3.87
C ALA A 422 7.19 -16.41 -3.61
N ASN A 423 6.49 -17.52 -3.32
CA ASN A 423 7.09 -18.81 -3.01
C ASN A 423 7.93 -19.40 -4.16
N LEU A 424 7.66 -19.00 -5.39
CA LEU A 424 8.40 -19.44 -6.56
C LEU A 424 9.87 -19.04 -6.47
N SER A 425 10.17 -17.81 -6.07
CA SER A 425 11.54 -17.30 -5.89
C SER A 425 12.33 -18.09 -4.85
N ARG A 426 11.70 -18.41 -3.71
CA ARG A 426 12.30 -19.24 -2.66
C ARG A 426 12.55 -20.66 -3.15
N THR A 427 11.60 -21.25 -3.85
CA THR A 427 11.73 -22.60 -4.39
C THR A 427 12.80 -22.66 -5.48
N ALA A 428 12.86 -21.67 -6.38
CA ALA A 428 13.89 -21.59 -7.41
C ALA A 428 15.31 -21.54 -6.80
N ALA A 429 15.54 -20.73 -5.77
CA ALA A 429 16.82 -20.67 -5.08
C ALA A 429 17.16 -22.02 -4.41
N ARG A 430 16.19 -22.68 -3.79
CA ARG A 430 16.36 -24.01 -3.18
C ARG A 430 16.67 -25.08 -4.21
N GLU A 431 16.11 -25.03 -5.41
CA GLU A 431 16.24 -26.07 -6.45
C GLU A 431 17.45 -25.85 -7.37
N LEU A 432 17.81 -24.59 -7.64
CA LEU A 432 18.86 -24.26 -8.59
C LEU A 432 20.17 -23.80 -7.93
N VAL A 433 20.11 -23.16 -6.76
CA VAL A 433 21.28 -22.57 -6.11
C VAL A 433 21.82 -23.50 -5.01
N ALA A 434 21.01 -23.78 -4.00
CA ALA A 434 21.45 -24.46 -2.80
C ALA A 434 22.15 -25.81 -3.05
N PRO A 435 21.69 -26.70 -3.94
CA PRO A 435 22.33 -28.01 -4.17
C PRO A 435 23.72 -27.86 -4.80
N ASN A 436 23.91 -26.88 -5.69
CA ASN A 436 25.18 -26.66 -6.37
C ASN A 436 26.20 -26.02 -5.42
N VAL A 437 25.78 -25.06 -4.60
CA VAL A 437 26.65 -24.50 -3.54
C VAL A 437 27.04 -25.59 -2.53
N ALA A 438 26.12 -26.45 -2.13
CA ALA A 438 26.42 -27.58 -1.24
C ALA A 438 27.38 -28.61 -1.86
N ALA A 439 27.40 -28.74 -3.19
CA ALA A 439 28.33 -29.56 -3.93
C ALA A 439 29.73 -28.90 -4.12
N GLY A 440 29.90 -27.68 -3.58
CA GLY A 440 31.18 -26.93 -3.69
C GLY A 440 31.32 -26.13 -4.99
N GLU A 441 30.27 -26.02 -5.80
CA GLU A 441 30.32 -25.22 -7.03
C GLU A 441 30.18 -23.73 -6.71
N THR A 442 30.86 -22.87 -7.44
CA THR A 442 30.67 -21.42 -7.39
C THR A 442 29.42 -21.07 -8.18
N VAL A 443 28.40 -20.55 -7.49
CA VAL A 443 27.15 -20.12 -8.11
C VAL A 443 27.04 -18.61 -8.02
N TRP A 444 26.92 -17.99 -9.17
CA TRP A 444 26.58 -16.57 -9.32
C TRP A 444 25.09 -16.42 -9.57
N PHE A 445 24.55 -15.25 -9.26
CA PHE A 445 23.18 -14.93 -9.62
C PHE A 445 23.02 -13.48 -10.09
N ALA A 446 22.03 -13.27 -10.93
CA ALA A 446 21.48 -11.97 -11.26
C ALA A 446 19.96 -12.05 -11.13
N GLY A 447 19.33 -11.01 -10.65
CA GLY A 447 17.87 -10.97 -10.47
C GLY A 447 17.49 -10.01 -9.37
N GLN A 448 16.19 -9.81 -9.23
CA GLN A 448 15.63 -8.87 -8.27
C GLN A 448 14.55 -9.55 -7.42
N TRP A 449 13.93 -8.78 -6.53
CA TRP A 449 12.79 -9.17 -5.70
C TRP A 449 13.15 -10.34 -4.76
N GLY A 450 12.20 -11.23 -4.51
CA GLY A 450 12.42 -12.37 -3.61
C GLY A 450 13.61 -13.25 -4.01
N PHE A 451 13.86 -13.44 -5.31
CA PHE A 451 14.99 -14.26 -5.77
C PHE A 451 16.35 -13.71 -5.31
N TYR A 452 16.52 -12.39 -5.30
CA TYR A 452 17.72 -11.73 -4.76
C TYR A 452 18.03 -12.19 -3.33
N TRP A 453 17.03 -12.14 -2.45
CA TRP A 453 17.18 -12.52 -1.04
C TRP A 453 17.52 -14.01 -0.87
N TYR A 454 16.76 -14.87 -1.55
CA TYR A 454 16.92 -16.32 -1.37
C TYR A 454 18.18 -16.85 -2.04
N ALA A 455 18.63 -16.31 -3.16
CA ALA A 455 19.88 -16.68 -3.81
C ALA A 455 21.09 -16.31 -2.95
N LEU A 456 21.12 -15.10 -2.37
CA LEU A 456 22.15 -14.70 -1.40
C LEU A 456 22.21 -15.65 -0.20
N ARG A 457 21.05 -15.96 0.38
CA ARG A 457 20.98 -16.86 1.54
C ARG A 457 21.33 -18.32 1.23
N ALA A 458 21.17 -18.72 -0.01
CA ALA A 458 21.61 -20.03 -0.50
C ALA A 458 23.11 -20.08 -0.79
N GLY A 459 23.85 -18.95 -0.62
CA GLY A 459 25.29 -18.87 -0.79
C GLY A 459 25.75 -18.47 -2.19
N ALA A 460 24.85 -18.02 -3.08
CA ALA A 460 25.24 -17.52 -4.38
C ALA A 460 25.86 -16.11 -4.28
N GLN A 461 26.76 -15.81 -5.21
CA GLN A 461 27.42 -14.53 -5.35
C GLN A 461 26.68 -13.62 -6.33
N LEU A 462 26.56 -12.34 -5.99
CA LEU A 462 25.88 -11.37 -6.84
C LEU A 462 26.75 -10.98 -8.03
N THR A 463 26.22 -11.14 -9.24
CA THR A 463 26.87 -10.64 -10.47
C THR A 463 26.69 -9.13 -10.57
N ARG A 464 27.80 -8.41 -10.84
CA ARG A 464 27.79 -6.95 -11.03
C ARG A 464 28.23 -6.59 -12.46
N PRO A 465 27.71 -5.51 -13.07
CA PRO A 465 28.13 -5.06 -14.40
C PRO A 465 29.63 -4.75 -14.49
N ASP A 466 30.17 -4.10 -13.43
CA ASP A 466 31.54 -3.59 -13.35
C ASP A 466 32.37 -4.33 -12.29
N GLY A 467 31.89 -5.47 -11.82
CA GLY A 467 32.51 -6.26 -10.78
C GLY A 467 33.01 -7.64 -11.26
N PRO A 468 33.49 -8.46 -10.33
CA PRO A 468 33.74 -9.85 -10.65
C PRO A 468 32.45 -10.51 -11.10
N GLY A 469 32.50 -11.23 -12.18
CA GLY A 469 31.37 -11.95 -12.78
C GLY A 469 31.59 -13.44 -12.72
N PRO A 470 30.67 -14.25 -13.23
CA PRO A 470 30.90 -15.67 -13.34
C PRO A 470 32.10 -15.95 -14.26
N TYR A 471 33.03 -16.74 -13.76
CA TYR A 471 34.21 -17.18 -14.50
C TYR A 471 33.94 -18.49 -15.23
N ARG A 472 34.87 -18.89 -16.09
CA ARG A 472 34.80 -20.16 -16.78
C ARG A 472 34.69 -21.33 -15.79
N GLY A 473 33.66 -22.15 -15.95
CA GLY A 473 33.34 -23.26 -15.07
C GLY A 473 32.28 -22.94 -14.02
N ASP A 474 32.06 -21.67 -13.71
CA ASP A 474 31.07 -21.26 -12.73
C ASP A 474 29.61 -21.45 -13.22
N LEU A 475 28.68 -21.48 -12.28
CA LEU A 475 27.27 -21.51 -12.56
C LEU A 475 26.66 -20.09 -12.41
N LEU A 476 25.67 -19.80 -13.25
CA LEU A 476 24.88 -18.57 -13.17
C LEU A 476 23.39 -18.91 -13.06
N ALA A 477 22.75 -18.56 -11.96
CA ALA A 477 21.32 -18.68 -11.74
C ALA A 477 20.64 -17.34 -12.02
N ILE A 478 19.62 -17.33 -12.90
CA ILE A 478 18.98 -16.10 -13.35
C ILE A 478 17.49 -16.30 -13.62
N PRO A 479 16.60 -15.42 -13.12
CA PRO A 479 15.21 -15.35 -13.59
C PRO A 479 15.18 -14.79 -15.02
N THR A 480 14.40 -15.39 -15.89
CA THR A 480 14.23 -14.98 -17.30
C THR A 480 12.82 -14.49 -17.63
N GLY A 481 11.93 -14.48 -16.63
CA GLY A 481 10.57 -13.94 -16.71
C GLY A 481 10.46 -12.54 -16.12
N LEU A 482 9.47 -12.33 -15.24
CA LEU A 482 9.14 -11.03 -14.63
C LEU A 482 10.25 -10.47 -13.73
N ALA A 483 10.87 -11.32 -12.93
CA ALA A 483 12.00 -10.93 -12.08
C ALA A 483 13.33 -10.88 -12.85
N GLY A 484 13.27 -10.85 -14.18
CA GLY A 484 14.34 -11.14 -15.09
C GLY A 484 15.45 -10.11 -15.14
N SER A 485 16.62 -10.60 -15.48
CA SER A 485 17.86 -9.87 -15.72
C SER A 485 18.45 -10.30 -17.06
N LEU A 486 17.65 -10.30 -18.10
CA LEU A 486 18.04 -10.69 -19.46
C LEU A 486 19.31 -9.98 -19.98
N PRO A 487 19.52 -8.66 -19.73
CA PRO A 487 20.76 -8.00 -20.15
C PRO A 487 22.01 -8.64 -19.59
N THR A 488 21.97 -9.15 -18.35
CA THR A 488 23.11 -9.90 -17.77
C THR A 488 23.43 -11.16 -18.58
N LEU A 489 22.42 -11.88 -19.07
CA LEU A 489 22.64 -13.04 -19.93
C LEU A 489 23.31 -12.67 -21.24
N TYR A 490 22.95 -11.54 -21.86
CA TYR A 490 23.56 -11.10 -23.13
C TYR A 490 25.01 -10.72 -22.99
N ARG A 491 25.47 -10.32 -21.80
CA ARG A 491 26.87 -10.01 -21.51
C ARG A 491 27.76 -11.26 -21.36
N ILE A 492 27.16 -12.45 -21.20
CA ILE A 492 27.87 -13.73 -21.03
C ILE A 492 27.53 -14.65 -22.20
N PRO A 493 28.20 -14.51 -23.37
CA PRO A 493 27.83 -15.22 -24.58
C PRO A 493 28.14 -16.74 -24.51
N ASN A 494 29.27 -17.12 -23.88
CA ASN A 494 29.72 -18.51 -23.81
C ASN A 494 29.14 -19.23 -22.61
N ARG A 495 27.94 -19.78 -22.78
CA ARG A 495 27.21 -20.49 -21.72
C ARG A 495 26.35 -21.62 -22.26
N THR A 496 26.10 -22.63 -21.45
CA THR A 496 25.16 -23.74 -21.76
C THR A 496 24.13 -23.84 -20.65
N LEU A 497 22.87 -24.00 -21.04
CA LEU A 497 21.77 -24.20 -20.10
C LEU A 497 21.91 -25.57 -19.42
N VAL A 498 21.98 -25.56 -18.09
CA VAL A 498 22.08 -26.76 -17.26
C VAL A 498 20.71 -27.23 -16.80
N ARG A 499 19.89 -26.29 -16.29
CA ARG A 499 18.57 -26.61 -15.74
C ARG A 499 17.63 -25.41 -15.87
N THR A 500 16.35 -25.69 -16.04
CA THR A 500 15.27 -24.71 -15.96
C THR A 500 14.34 -25.08 -14.81
N PHE A 501 13.91 -24.09 -14.06
CA PHE A 501 12.85 -24.20 -13.07
C PHE A 501 11.71 -23.25 -13.45
N SER A 502 10.51 -23.75 -13.54
CA SER A 502 9.29 -22.97 -13.74
C SER A 502 8.11 -23.72 -13.17
N ASP A 503 7.17 -23.01 -12.56
CA ASP A 503 5.91 -23.58 -12.11
C ASP A 503 4.79 -23.10 -13.04
N SER A 504 4.22 -24.03 -13.80
CA SER A 504 3.15 -23.76 -14.75
C SER A 504 1.82 -24.15 -14.17
N CYS A 505 0.91 -23.20 -14.09
CA CYS A 505 -0.46 -23.42 -13.59
C CYS A 505 -1.53 -22.76 -14.45
N ALA A 506 -2.76 -23.22 -14.30
CA ALA A 506 -3.95 -22.47 -14.65
C ALA A 506 -4.48 -21.85 -13.35
N CYS A 507 -4.07 -20.64 -13.04
CA CYS A 507 -4.28 -20.07 -11.71
C CYS A 507 -4.41 -18.55 -11.75
N GLY A 508 -4.79 -17.98 -10.59
CA GLY A 508 -4.77 -16.54 -10.36
C GLY A 508 -3.35 -15.97 -10.35
N ARG A 509 -3.19 -14.78 -10.89
CA ARG A 509 -1.92 -14.06 -11.00
C ARG A 509 -2.08 -12.60 -10.61
N THR A 510 -1.13 -12.08 -9.86
CA THR A 510 -1.06 -10.69 -9.40
C THR A 510 -0.09 -9.85 -10.22
N MET A 511 0.89 -10.51 -10.88
CA MET A 511 1.91 -9.88 -11.70
C MET A 511 1.97 -10.59 -13.06
N THR A 512 1.27 -10.03 -14.05
CA THR A 512 1.25 -10.53 -15.44
C THR A 512 0.55 -9.50 -16.32
N SER A 513 0.55 -9.70 -17.65
CA SER A 513 -0.22 -8.85 -18.56
C SER A 513 -1.69 -8.78 -18.13
N GLY A 514 -2.19 -7.57 -17.89
CA GLY A 514 -3.53 -7.27 -17.39
C GLY A 514 -3.65 -7.17 -15.87
N ALA A 515 -2.73 -7.73 -15.07
CA ALA A 515 -2.73 -7.64 -13.61
C ALA A 515 -1.42 -7.08 -13.07
N GLY A 516 -1.51 -6.04 -12.23
CA GLY A 516 -0.38 -5.39 -11.61
C GLY A 516 -0.67 -4.96 -10.18
N LEU A 517 -0.63 -5.89 -9.24
CA LEU A 517 -0.82 -5.59 -7.82
C LEU A 517 0.19 -4.55 -7.31
N TYR A 518 1.44 -4.67 -7.74
CA TYR A 518 2.55 -3.83 -7.29
C TYR A 518 2.90 -2.71 -8.29
N THR A 519 2.36 -2.75 -9.50
CA THR A 519 2.57 -1.72 -10.54
C THR A 519 1.47 -1.78 -11.58
N ASN A 520 0.93 -0.63 -11.98
CA ASN A 520 -0.03 -0.55 -13.08
C ASN A 520 0.62 -0.70 -14.47
N ALA A 521 1.95 -0.77 -14.56
CA ALA A 521 2.66 -0.95 -15.83
C ALA A 521 2.32 -2.29 -16.53
N LEU A 522 2.01 -3.33 -15.77
CA LEU A 522 1.59 -4.64 -16.30
C LEU A 522 0.09 -4.70 -16.60
N GLY A 523 -0.71 -3.90 -15.90
CA GLY A 523 -2.17 -3.84 -16.03
C GLY A 523 -2.83 -3.21 -14.82
N ASN A 524 -4.11 -2.90 -14.97
CA ASN A 524 -4.89 -2.17 -13.96
C ASN A 524 -5.73 -3.06 -13.04
N LEU A 525 -5.77 -4.37 -13.30
CA LEU A 525 -6.44 -5.30 -12.39
C LEU A 525 -5.46 -5.79 -11.32
N LEU A 526 -5.94 -6.14 -10.16
CA LEU A 526 -5.09 -6.69 -9.10
C LEU A 526 -4.84 -8.19 -9.28
N TRP A 527 -5.72 -8.85 -10.00
CA TRP A 527 -5.73 -10.28 -10.19
C TRP A 527 -6.39 -10.64 -11.51
N VAL A 528 -5.80 -11.59 -12.23
CA VAL A 528 -6.38 -12.22 -13.42
C VAL A 528 -6.15 -13.72 -13.39
N TRP A 529 -7.02 -14.48 -14.03
CA TRP A 529 -6.80 -15.89 -14.26
C TRP A 529 -6.03 -16.09 -15.56
N ALA A 530 -4.90 -16.80 -15.50
CA ALA A 530 -4.10 -17.08 -16.69
C ALA A 530 -3.48 -18.50 -16.64
N ARG A 531 -3.05 -19.00 -17.80
CA ARG A 531 -2.36 -20.29 -17.95
C ARG A 531 -0.89 -20.07 -18.30
N GLY A 532 -0.05 -21.05 -17.97
CA GLY A 532 1.37 -21.07 -18.31
C GLY A 532 2.28 -20.83 -17.08
N PRO A 533 3.57 -20.56 -17.28
CA PRO A 533 4.51 -20.33 -16.18
C PRO A 533 4.20 -19.05 -15.44
N LEU A 534 4.33 -19.08 -14.10
CA LEU A 534 4.24 -17.88 -13.26
C LEU A 534 5.47 -16.99 -13.45
N ASP A 535 6.64 -17.62 -13.43
CA ASP A 535 7.93 -17.05 -13.78
C ASP A 535 8.86 -18.19 -14.23
N ARG A 536 10.04 -17.88 -14.73
CA ARG A 536 11.02 -18.83 -15.21
C ARG A 536 12.40 -18.49 -14.68
N PHE A 537 13.10 -19.49 -14.16
CA PHE A 537 14.46 -19.39 -13.63
C PHE A 537 15.35 -20.40 -14.36
N GLU A 538 16.56 -20.00 -14.70
CA GLU A 538 17.50 -20.79 -15.46
C GLU A 538 18.86 -20.83 -14.76
N LEU A 539 19.49 -22.01 -14.79
CA LEU A 539 20.86 -22.23 -14.33
C LEU A 539 21.72 -22.50 -15.54
N TRP A 540 22.76 -21.70 -15.73
CA TRP A 540 23.68 -21.75 -16.85
C TRP A 540 25.09 -22.09 -16.36
N ARG A 541 25.86 -22.86 -17.14
CA ARG A 541 27.30 -23.04 -16.94
C ARG A 541 28.04 -22.14 -17.93
N VAL A 542 29.00 -21.40 -17.41
CA VAL A 542 29.85 -20.46 -18.19
C VAL A 542 31.11 -21.18 -18.69
N TYR A 543 31.52 -20.91 -19.92
CA TYR A 543 32.67 -21.52 -20.55
C TYR A 543 33.80 -20.55 -20.88
#